data_9782f402a8136a08d2461033e89f979f
#
_entry.id   9782f402a8136a08d2461033e89f979f
#
_cell.length_a   1.000
_cell.length_b   1.000
_cell.length_c   1.000
_cell.angle_alpha   90.00
_cell.angle_beta   90.00
_cell.angle_gamma   90.00
#
_symmetry.space_group_name_H-M   'P 1'
#
loop_
_entity.id
_entity.type
_entity.pdbx_description
1 polymer ?
#
loop_
_entity_poly.entity_id
_entity_poly.type
_entity_poly.pdbx_seq_one_letter_code
_entity_poly.pdbx_strand_id
1 'polypeptide(L)'
;LAMISFELCHGIARFKVVTKHEFITRVTMLGIYNVLVAAYDINPNFSDFFRGTLLDNREERWGLREMRTWVDGKRYNIIAPMLAQAGRPFAFNGTEYFNTRSLAYGLSRYWRAGGIEIATSKLDRWIDIALHSPDMGDLVTRSIKIGARDGSSEKSRNEMLGRIVCVLDPQGPLRTKDMSLNIDGIGSAAAYHMIKGGVAELELITDLITADMPNFLASLSDASKNKGMADTIWAMQRERAILAVNT
;
A
#
# COMPACT_ATOMS: atom_id res chain seq x y z
N LEU A 1 -17.07 -4.24 -8.34
CA LEU A 1 -17.84 -5.19 -9.14
C LEU A 1 -17.60 -6.62 -8.65
N ALA A 2 -16.37 -7.12 -8.58
CA ALA A 2 -16.06 -8.50 -8.13
C ALA A 2 -16.61 -8.83 -6.74
N MET A 3 -16.48 -7.92 -5.76
CA MET A 3 -17.06 -8.12 -4.42
C MET A 3 -18.57 -8.21 -4.46
N ILE A 4 -19.25 -7.36 -5.24
CA ILE A 4 -20.71 -7.43 -5.42
C ILE A 4 -21.09 -8.76 -6.05
N SER A 5 -20.37 -9.20 -7.08
CA SER A 5 -20.63 -10.50 -7.69
C SER A 5 -20.45 -11.67 -6.71
N PHE A 6 -19.43 -11.57 -5.84
CA PHE A 6 -19.21 -12.55 -4.80
C PHE A 6 -20.35 -12.58 -3.78
N GLU A 7 -20.81 -11.42 -3.32
CA GLU A 7 -21.98 -11.30 -2.42
C GLU A 7 -23.26 -11.86 -3.04
N LEU A 8 -23.48 -11.59 -4.32
CA LEU A 8 -24.64 -12.14 -5.03
C LEU A 8 -24.60 -13.66 -5.15
N CYS A 9 -23.42 -14.26 -5.32
CA CYS A 9 -23.26 -15.70 -5.44
C CYS A 9 -23.34 -16.43 -4.09
N HIS A 10 -22.82 -15.81 -3.02
CA HIS A 10 -22.58 -16.47 -1.73
C HIS A 10 -23.32 -15.86 -0.55
N GLY A 11 -23.97 -14.69 -0.72
CA GLY A 11 -24.72 -13.96 0.30
C GLY A 11 -23.86 -13.13 1.24
N ILE A 12 -24.43 -12.02 1.72
CA ILE A 12 -23.78 -11.05 2.62
C ILE A 12 -23.45 -11.68 3.99
N ALA A 13 -24.20 -12.67 4.42
CA ALA A 13 -24.03 -13.33 5.73
C ALA A 13 -22.66 -13.99 5.93
N ARG A 14 -21.90 -14.21 4.86
CA ARG A 14 -20.55 -14.82 4.94
C ARG A 14 -19.44 -13.81 5.22
N PHE A 15 -19.68 -12.51 5.02
CA PHE A 15 -18.79 -11.44 5.49
C PHE A 15 -18.96 -11.13 6.99
N LYS A 16 -19.48 -12.10 7.76
CA LYS A 16 -19.78 -11.90 9.18
C LYS A 16 -18.57 -11.37 9.94
N VAL A 17 -18.76 -10.11 10.35
CA VAL A 17 -18.24 -9.53 11.58
C VAL A 17 -16.73 -9.64 11.77
N VAL A 18 -16.00 -9.09 10.81
CA VAL A 18 -14.63 -8.64 11.07
C VAL A 18 -14.66 -7.12 11.15
N THR A 19 -13.99 -6.55 12.12
CA THR A 19 -13.78 -5.10 12.13
C THR A 19 -13.05 -4.68 10.86
N LYS A 20 -13.22 -3.44 10.43
CA LYS A 20 -12.45 -2.89 9.30
C LYS A 20 -10.94 -3.17 9.44
N HIS A 21 -10.43 -3.04 10.64
CA HIS A 21 -9.03 -3.30 10.94
C HIS A 21 -8.64 -4.76 10.71
N GLU A 22 -9.41 -5.69 11.24
CA GLU A 22 -9.14 -7.12 11.08
C GLU A 22 -9.22 -7.54 9.61
N PHE A 23 -10.19 -7.02 8.87
CA PHE A 23 -10.31 -7.27 7.44
C PHE A 23 -9.05 -6.79 6.68
N ILE A 24 -8.62 -5.53 6.91
CA ILE A 24 -7.42 -5.00 6.27
C ILE A 24 -6.18 -5.80 6.67
N THR A 25 -6.04 -6.18 7.95
CA THR A 25 -4.93 -7.02 8.41
C THR A 25 -4.90 -8.34 7.65
N ARG A 26 -6.02 -9.04 7.52
CA ARG A 26 -6.09 -10.30 6.77
C ARG A 26 -5.77 -10.11 5.29
N VAL A 27 -6.30 -9.06 4.66
CA VAL A 27 -6.03 -8.76 3.25
C VAL A 27 -4.54 -8.45 3.03
N THR A 28 -3.90 -7.70 3.92
CA THR A 28 -2.46 -7.40 3.79
C THR A 28 -1.57 -8.61 4.03
N MET A 29 -2.03 -9.58 4.82
CA MET A 29 -1.30 -10.84 5.07
C MET A 29 -1.48 -11.87 3.96
N LEU A 30 -2.68 -12.05 3.44
CA LEU A 30 -3.05 -13.19 2.60
C LEU A 30 -3.42 -12.80 1.16
N GLY A 31 -3.65 -11.50 0.89
CA GLY A 31 -4.22 -11.03 -0.36
C GLY A 31 -5.75 -11.12 -0.39
N ILE A 32 -6.38 -10.25 -1.17
CA ILE A 32 -7.85 -10.11 -1.17
C ILE A 32 -8.57 -11.35 -1.69
N TYR A 33 -8.02 -12.00 -2.72
CA TYR A 33 -8.58 -13.24 -3.26
C TYR A 33 -8.63 -14.34 -2.20
N ASN A 34 -7.53 -14.55 -1.48
CA ASN A 34 -7.44 -15.60 -0.46
C ASN A 34 -8.36 -15.33 0.74
N VAL A 35 -8.53 -14.08 1.12
CA VAL A 35 -9.43 -13.71 2.22
C VAL A 35 -10.89 -13.89 1.87
N LEU A 36 -11.28 -13.54 0.63
CA LEU A 36 -12.68 -13.53 0.22
C LEU A 36 -13.14 -14.85 -0.41
N VAL A 37 -12.27 -15.50 -1.16
CA VAL A 37 -12.68 -16.52 -2.13
C VAL A 37 -12.11 -17.90 -1.82
N ALA A 38 -10.83 -18.01 -1.45
CA ALA A 38 -10.16 -19.31 -1.29
C ALA A 38 -10.75 -20.19 -0.17
N ALA A 39 -11.43 -19.58 0.80
CA ALA A 39 -12.11 -20.30 1.90
C ALA A 39 -13.49 -20.85 1.53
N TYR A 40 -13.97 -20.63 0.30
CA TYR A 40 -15.30 -21.02 -0.14
C TYR A 40 -15.25 -21.96 -1.32
N ASP A 41 -16.21 -22.87 -1.36
CA ASP A 41 -16.44 -23.72 -2.52
C ASP A 41 -17.14 -22.90 -3.61
N ILE A 42 -16.35 -22.47 -4.58
CA ILE A 42 -16.80 -21.60 -5.68
C ILE A 42 -17.00 -22.44 -6.92
N ASN A 43 -18.11 -22.18 -7.60
CA ASN A 43 -18.34 -22.78 -8.91
C ASN A 43 -17.10 -22.54 -9.82
N PRO A 44 -16.48 -23.62 -10.34
CA PRO A 44 -15.25 -23.52 -11.15
C PRO A 44 -15.34 -22.53 -12.31
N ASN A 45 -16.55 -22.33 -12.87
CA ASN A 45 -16.76 -21.39 -13.96
C ASN A 45 -16.50 -19.93 -13.55
N PHE A 46 -16.62 -19.58 -12.28
CA PHE A 46 -16.34 -18.24 -11.76
C PHE A 46 -14.93 -18.11 -11.16
N SER A 47 -14.19 -19.20 -11.05
CA SER A 47 -12.85 -19.19 -10.45
C SER A 47 -11.90 -18.20 -11.13
N ASP A 48 -11.83 -18.23 -12.47
CA ASP A 48 -10.98 -17.31 -13.23
C ASP A 48 -11.42 -15.86 -13.09
N PHE A 49 -12.73 -15.62 -13.10
CA PHE A 49 -13.29 -14.30 -12.90
C PHE A 49 -12.88 -13.70 -11.56
N PHE A 50 -13.05 -14.44 -10.47
CA PHE A 50 -12.65 -13.94 -9.16
C PHE A 50 -11.14 -13.81 -9.02
N ARG A 51 -10.35 -14.75 -9.55
CA ARG A 51 -8.89 -14.64 -9.54
C ARG A 51 -8.42 -13.40 -10.27
N GLY A 52 -8.92 -13.15 -11.48
CA GLY A 52 -8.50 -12.01 -12.27
C GLY A 52 -8.96 -10.66 -11.71
N THR A 53 -10.19 -10.60 -11.21
CA THR A 53 -10.78 -9.34 -10.72
C THR A 53 -10.40 -8.99 -9.27
N LEU A 54 -9.90 -9.95 -8.49
CA LEU A 54 -9.46 -9.77 -7.10
C LEU A 54 -7.94 -9.86 -6.96
N LEU A 55 -7.16 -9.63 -8.01
CA LEU A 55 -5.72 -9.47 -7.90
C LEU A 55 -5.39 -8.26 -7.04
N ASP A 56 -4.42 -8.41 -6.14
CA ASP A 56 -3.97 -7.33 -5.28
C ASP A 56 -3.27 -6.24 -6.07
N ASN A 57 -2.46 -6.62 -7.07
CA ASN A 57 -1.86 -5.69 -8.00
C ASN A 57 -2.92 -5.07 -8.91
N ARG A 58 -3.12 -3.76 -8.77
CA ARG A 58 -4.12 -3.00 -9.53
C ARG A 58 -3.89 -3.09 -11.05
N GLU A 59 -2.63 -3.07 -11.48
CA GLU A 59 -2.23 -3.06 -12.89
C GLU A 59 -2.48 -4.40 -13.59
N GLU A 60 -2.44 -5.50 -12.82
CA GLU A 60 -2.69 -6.85 -13.32
C GLU A 60 -4.16 -7.25 -13.21
N ARG A 61 -4.93 -6.49 -12.43
CA ARG A 61 -6.34 -6.75 -12.19
C ARG A 61 -7.16 -6.61 -13.47
N TRP A 62 -8.03 -7.57 -13.70
CA TRP A 62 -8.90 -7.53 -14.87
C TRP A 62 -9.74 -6.26 -14.95
N GLY A 63 -9.69 -5.63 -16.11
CA GLY A 63 -10.59 -4.57 -16.52
C GLY A 63 -11.80 -5.11 -17.30
N LEU A 64 -12.57 -4.20 -17.87
CA LEU A 64 -13.77 -4.55 -18.65
C LEU A 64 -13.45 -5.42 -19.88
N ARG A 65 -12.28 -5.27 -20.48
CA ARG A 65 -11.86 -6.03 -21.66
C ARG A 65 -11.70 -7.51 -21.35
N GLU A 66 -10.98 -7.83 -20.28
CA GLU A 66 -10.72 -9.19 -19.83
C GLU A 66 -12.02 -9.86 -19.37
N MET A 67 -12.85 -9.13 -18.61
CA MET A 67 -14.17 -9.61 -18.17
C MET A 67 -15.08 -9.94 -19.37
N ARG A 68 -15.14 -9.08 -20.38
CA ARG A 68 -15.93 -9.32 -21.60
C ARG A 68 -15.43 -10.57 -22.32
N THR A 69 -14.13 -10.69 -22.51
CA THR A 69 -13.51 -11.86 -23.16
C THR A 69 -13.79 -13.17 -22.40
N TRP A 70 -13.85 -13.09 -21.06
CA TRP A 70 -14.24 -14.24 -20.23
C TRP A 70 -15.72 -14.61 -20.41
N VAL A 71 -16.61 -13.62 -20.47
CA VAL A 71 -18.04 -13.84 -20.76
C VAL A 71 -18.23 -14.51 -22.13
N ASP A 72 -17.42 -14.13 -23.11
CA ASP A 72 -17.43 -14.72 -24.46
C ASP A 72 -16.84 -16.16 -24.49
N GLY A 73 -16.53 -16.74 -23.33
CA GLY A 73 -16.11 -18.13 -23.16
C GLY A 73 -14.61 -18.38 -23.15
N LYS A 74 -13.76 -17.36 -23.32
CA LYS A 74 -12.31 -17.53 -23.19
C LYS A 74 -11.94 -17.80 -21.73
N ARG A 75 -11.10 -18.79 -21.52
CA ARG A 75 -10.58 -19.14 -20.19
C ARG A 75 -9.14 -18.67 -20.04
N TYR A 76 -8.79 -18.28 -18.82
CA TYR A 76 -7.47 -17.81 -18.44
C TYR A 76 -6.93 -18.67 -17.31
N ASN A 77 -5.70 -19.09 -17.42
CA ASN A 77 -5.02 -19.76 -16.31
C ASN A 77 -4.36 -18.70 -15.43
N ILE A 78 -5.13 -18.13 -14.49
CA ILE A 78 -4.65 -17.12 -13.58
C ILE A 78 -4.26 -17.79 -12.26
N ILE A 79 -3.00 -17.66 -11.91
CA ILE A 79 -2.50 -18.04 -10.60
C ILE A 79 -2.51 -16.77 -9.74
N ALA A 80 -3.35 -16.73 -8.71
CA ALA A 80 -3.31 -15.65 -7.74
C ALA A 80 -1.92 -15.66 -7.06
N PRO A 81 -1.14 -14.58 -7.13
CA PRO A 81 0.18 -14.56 -6.53
C PRO A 81 0.05 -14.73 -5.02
N MET A 82 0.82 -15.65 -4.47
CA MET A 82 0.99 -15.74 -3.02
C MET A 82 2.02 -14.68 -2.61
N LEU A 83 1.67 -13.88 -1.60
CA LEU A 83 2.63 -12.96 -1.01
C LEU A 83 3.80 -13.74 -0.41
N ALA A 84 5.03 -13.32 -0.70
CA ALA A 84 6.22 -13.91 -0.13
C ALA A 84 6.14 -13.85 1.40
N GLN A 85 6.36 -14.99 2.04
CA GLN A 85 6.35 -15.13 3.50
C GLN A 85 7.77 -15.35 4.00
N ALA A 86 8.15 -14.63 5.03
CA ALA A 86 9.42 -14.81 5.72
C ALA A 86 9.42 -16.12 6.52
N GLY A 87 10.52 -16.84 6.51
CA GLY A 87 10.68 -18.03 7.35
C GLY A 87 10.73 -17.73 8.84
N ARG A 88 11.01 -16.49 9.22
CA ARG A 88 10.96 -15.97 10.62
C ARG A 88 10.22 -14.63 10.62
N PRO A 89 9.28 -14.42 11.56
CA PRO A 89 8.52 -13.18 11.60
C PRO A 89 9.38 -12.00 12.09
N PHE A 90 8.98 -10.80 11.70
CA PHE A 90 9.37 -9.57 12.35
C PHE A 90 8.35 -9.27 13.45
N ALA A 91 8.82 -9.21 14.71
CA ALA A 91 7.96 -8.89 15.85
C ALA A 91 7.89 -7.37 16.04
N PHE A 92 6.69 -6.80 16.02
CA PHE A 92 6.47 -5.38 16.27
C PHE A 92 5.15 -5.17 16.99
N ASN A 93 5.16 -4.36 18.03
CA ASN A 93 3.98 -3.99 18.81
C ASN A 93 3.10 -5.19 19.25
N GLY A 94 3.74 -6.27 19.70
CA GLY A 94 3.06 -7.48 20.15
C GLY A 94 2.46 -8.35 19.03
N THR A 95 2.76 -8.06 17.77
CA THR A 95 2.28 -8.81 16.61
C THR A 95 3.47 -9.32 15.80
N GLU A 96 3.34 -10.52 15.24
CA GLU A 96 4.31 -11.15 14.35
C GLU A 96 3.90 -10.94 12.89
N TYR A 97 4.83 -10.43 12.08
CA TYR A 97 4.63 -10.12 10.67
C TYR A 97 5.50 -11.02 9.80
N PHE A 98 4.90 -11.78 8.92
CA PHE A 98 5.59 -12.72 8.03
C PHE A 98 5.82 -12.17 6.61
N ASN A 99 5.25 -11.03 6.28
CA ASN A 99 5.51 -10.38 4.99
C ASN A 99 5.60 -8.85 5.13
N THR A 100 6.23 -8.22 4.15
CA THR A 100 6.51 -6.78 4.16
C THR A 100 5.24 -5.94 4.14
N ARG A 101 4.23 -6.35 3.37
CA ARG A 101 2.97 -5.62 3.22
C ARG A 101 2.18 -5.54 4.53
N SER A 102 2.09 -6.65 5.27
CA SER A 102 1.43 -6.65 6.58
C SER A 102 2.22 -5.83 7.60
N LEU A 103 3.57 -5.90 7.56
CA LEU A 103 4.42 -5.06 8.41
C LEU A 103 4.25 -3.57 8.08
N ALA A 104 4.21 -3.19 6.80
CA ALA A 104 3.94 -1.82 6.38
C ALA A 104 2.62 -1.29 6.94
N TYR A 105 1.59 -2.11 6.90
CA TYR A 105 0.30 -1.77 7.52
C TYR A 105 0.40 -1.62 9.04
N GLY A 106 1.08 -2.54 9.72
CA GLY A 106 1.30 -2.47 11.16
C GLY A 106 2.05 -1.20 11.58
N LEU A 107 3.15 -0.88 10.89
CA LEU A 107 3.94 0.33 11.11
C LEU A 107 3.11 1.60 10.89
N SER A 108 2.28 1.63 9.84
CA SER A 108 1.42 2.78 9.55
C SER A 108 0.34 2.98 10.62
N ARG A 109 -0.18 1.91 11.18
CA ARG A 109 -1.19 1.97 12.23
C ARG A 109 -0.63 2.44 13.57
N TYR A 110 0.57 2.02 13.92
CA TYR A 110 1.26 2.38 15.16
C TYR A 110 2.42 3.34 14.87
N TRP A 111 2.12 4.44 14.16
CA TRP A 111 3.11 5.33 13.55
C TRP A 111 4.22 5.78 14.49
N ARG A 112 3.85 6.29 15.68
CA ARG A 112 4.84 6.76 16.66
C ARG A 112 5.74 5.63 17.15
N ALA A 113 5.15 4.48 17.49
CA ALA A 113 5.90 3.30 17.93
C ALA A 113 6.78 2.76 16.80
N GLY A 114 6.25 2.73 15.57
CA GLY A 114 6.99 2.33 14.37
C GLY A 114 8.23 3.17 14.13
N GLY A 115 8.12 4.50 14.23
CA GLY A 115 9.25 5.40 14.06
C GLY A 115 10.35 5.21 15.11
N ILE A 116 10.00 4.83 16.35
CA ILE A 116 10.97 4.52 17.41
C ILE A 116 11.61 3.14 17.16
N GLU A 117 10.80 2.12 16.90
CA GLU A 117 11.25 0.76 16.69
C GLU A 117 12.23 0.66 15.52
N ILE A 118 11.87 1.24 14.38
CA ILE A 118 12.70 1.17 13.17
C ILE A 118 14.06 1.85 13.35
N ALA A 119 14.13 2.93 14.11
CA ALA A 119 15.40 3.61 14.36
C ALA A 119 16.41 2.72 15.12
N THR A 120 15.94 1.71 15.84
CA THR A 120 16.75 0.82 16.68
C THR A 120 16.72 -0.65 16.22
N SER A 121 15.78 -1.00 15.35
CA SER A 121 15.56 -2.37 14.91
C SER A 121 16.58 -2.83 13.87
N LYS A 122 16.58 -4.13 13.63
CA LYS A 122 17.35 -4.78 12.57
C LYS A 122 16.45 -5.15 11.40
N LEU A 123 15.58 -4.22 10.99
CA LEU A 123 14.63 -4.46 9.91
C LEU A 123 15.32 -4.80 8.59
N ASP A 124 16.38 -4.07 8.26
CA ASP A 124 17.22 -4.33 7.09
C ASP A 124 17.73 -5.78 7.09
N ARG A 125 18.29 -6.22 8.21
CA ARG A 125 18.77 -7.59 8.37
C ARG A 125 17.66 -8.63 8.27
N TRP A 126 16.47 -8.35 8.80
CA TRP A 126 15.32 -9.26 8.66
C TRP A 126 14.91 -9.41 7.20
N ILE A 127 14.90 -8.31 6.44
CA ILE A 127 14.58 -8.32 5.00
C ILE A 127 15.63 -9.13 4.24
N ASP A 128 16.90 -8.92 4.51
CA ASP A 128 17.99 -9.63 3.83
C ASP A 128 17.97 -11.13 4.09
N ILE A 129 17.81 -11.52 5.36
CA ILE A 129 17.95 -12.93 5.77
C ILE A 129 16.63 -13.69 5.61
N ALA A 130 15.50 -13.11 6.04
CA ALA A 130 14.23 -13.83 6.10
C ALA A 130 13.42 -13.75 4.80
N LEU A 131 13.65 -12.71 3.99
CA LEU A 131 12.97 -12.51 2.71
C LEU A 131 13.91 -12.65 1.50
N HIS A 132 15.22 -12.78 1.73
CA HIS A 132 16.24 -12.88 0.67
C HIS A 132 16.17 -11.73 -0.34
N SER A 133 15.98 -10.49 0.15
CA SER A 133 15.80 -9.29 -0.68
C SER A 133 16.80 -8.18 -0.31
N PRO A 134 18.10 -8.32 -0.69
CA PRO A 134 19.14 -7.35 -0.34
C PRO A 134 18.86 -5.95 -0.89
N ASP A 135 18.32 -5.84 -2.11
CA ASP A 135 17.98 -4.54 -2.69
C ASP A 135 16.96 -3.77 -1.85
N MET A 136 15.96 -4.48 -1.31
CA MET A 136 14.99 -3.89 -0.38
C MET A 136 15.64 -3.52 0.95
N GLY A 137 16.53 -4.36 1.47
CA GLY A 137 17.34 -4.09 2.67
C GLY A 137 18.17 -2.81 2.53
N ASP A 138 18.81 -2.61 1.39
CA ASP A 138 19.56 -1.40 1.07
C ASP A 138 18.68 -0.14 1.05
N LEU A 139 17.48 -0.22 0.46
CA LEU A 139 16.52 0.89 0.43
C LEU A 139 16.04 1.25 1.84
N VAL A 140 15.79 0.26 2.68
CA VAL A 140 15.45 0.47 4.10
C VAL A 140 16.61 1.13 4.84
N THR A 141 17.83 0.64 4.67
CA THR A 141 19.03 1.22 5.28
C THR A 141 19.22 2.69 4.88
N ARG A 142 19.03 3.03 3.60
CA ARG A 142 19.09 4.42 3.12
C ARG A 142 17.99 5.27 3.76
N SER A 143 16.80 4.75 3.91
CA SER A 143 15.67 5.44 4.54
C SER A 143 15.92 5.70 6.03
N ILE A 144 16.52 4.75 6.76
CA ILE A 144 16.91 4.92 8.16
C ILE A 144 17.90 6.07 8.32
N LYS A 145 18.87 6.20 7.41
CA LYS A 145 19.85 7.30 7.43
C LYS A 145 19.20 8.68 7.29
N ILE A 146 18.05 8.79 6.62
CA ILE A 146 17.29 10.04 6.53
C ILE A 146 16.76 10.44 7.91
N GLY A 147 16.22 9.50 8.67
CA GLY A 147 15.72 9.74 10.04
C GLY A 147 16.79 10.20 11.03
N ALA A 148 18.05 9.87 10.77
CA ALA A 148 19.16 10.30 11.59
C ALA A 148 19.65 11.74 11.28
N ARG A 149 19.16 12.36 10.21
CA ARG A 149 19.43 13.76 9.90
C ARG A 149 18.73 14.67 10.92
N ASP A 150 19.20 15.89 11.03
CA ASP A 150 18.61 16.93 11.87
C ASP A 150 18.34 16.51 13.33
N GLY A 151 19.26 15.72 13.91
CA GLY A 151 19.15 15.29 15.29
C GLY A 151 17.94 14.42 15.60
N SER A 152 17.43 13.67 14.62
CA SER A 152 16.27 12.78 14.77
C SER A 152 14.97 13.53 15.12
N SER A 153 14.74 14.67 14.50
CA SER A 153 13.50 15.43 14.65
C SER A 153 12.26 14.58 14.35
N GLU A 154 11.10 14.99 14.84
CA GLU A 154 9.85 14.29 14.53
C GLU A 154 9.59 14.25 13.01
N LYS A 155 9.88 15.35 12.31
CA LYS A 155 9.76 15.44 10.86
C LYS A 155 10.64 14.41 10.15
N SER A 156 11.91 14.31 10.53
CA SER A 156 12.85 13.34 9.93
C SER A 156 12.43 11.90 10.21
N ARG A 157 11.91 11.62 11.41
CA ARG A 157 11.35 10.29 11.73
C ARG A 157 10.10 9.96 10.94
N ASN A 158 9.21 10.93 10.72
CA ASN A 158 8.02 10.74 9.91
C ASN A 158 8.39 10.48 8.44
N GLU A 159 9.34 11.21 7.89
CA GLU A 159 9.86 10.97 6.54
C GLU A 159 10.50 9.58 6.42
N MET A 160 11.37 9.23 7.34
CA MET A 160 12.00 7.91 7.40
C MET A 160 10.95 6.79 7.37
N LEU A 161 9.98 6.86 8.30
CA LEU A 161 8.97 5.82 8.41
C LEU A 161 8.08 5.77 7.17
N GLY A 162 7.70 6.91 6.61
CA GLY A 162 6.95 6.99 5.36
C GLY A 162 7.68 6.29 4.21
N ARG A 163 8.98 6.55 4.04
CA ARG A 163 9.81 5.89 3.02
C ARG A 163 9.90 4.38 3.23
N ILE A 164 10.10 3.95 4.47
CA ILE A 164 10.16 2.51 4.81
C ILE A 164 8.83 1.83 4.50
N VAL A 165 7.70 2.43 4.87
CA VAL A 165 6.38 1.90 4.56
C VAL A 165 6.17 1.77 3.04
N CYS A 166 6.64 2.75 2.24
CA CYS A 166 6.61 2.65 0.78
C CYS A 166 7.49 1.52 0.24
N VAL A 167 8.69 1.34 0.78
CA VAL A 167 9.61 0.25 0.38
C VAL A 167 9.01 -1.12 0.69
N LEU A 168 8.36 -1.27 1.85
CA LEU A 168 7.74 -2.53 2.26
C LEU A 168 6.45 -2.86 1.50
N ASP A 169 5.74 -1.85 0.99
CA ASP A 169 4.48 -2.01 0.23
C ASP A 169 4.43 -1.02 -0.95
N PRO A 170 5.26 -1.24 -2.00
CA PRO A 170 5.39 -0.30 -3.12
C PRO A 170 4.14 -0.17 -3.99
N GLN A 171 3.21 -1.11 -3.87
CA GLN A 171 1.91 -1.07 -4.55
C GLN A 171 0.78 -0.53 -3.65
N GLY A 172 1.09 -0.27 -2.39
CA GLY A 172 0.16 0.31 -1.43
C GLY A 172 0.02 1.82 -1.59
N PRO A 173 -0.94 2.41 -0.87
CA PRO A 173 -1.09 3.85 -0.81
C PRO A 173 0.07 4.49 -0.02
N LEU A 174 0.30 5.79 -0.26
CA LEU A 174 1.08 6.63 0.63
C LEU A 174 0.42 6.66 2.01
N ARG A 175 1.19 6.39 3.06
CA ARG A 175 0.70 6.37 4.43
C ARG A 175 1.51 7.33 5.29
N THR A 176 0.83 8.11 6.10
CA THR A 176 1.44 8.96 7.12
C THR A 176 0.47 9.11 8.29
N LYS A 177 0.91 8.76 9.50
CA LYS A 177 0.05 8.74 10.68
C LYS A 177 -1.28 8.01 10.38
N ASP A 178 -2.41 8.66 10.57
CA ASP A 178 -3.75 8.08 10.34
C ASP A 178 -4.26 8.26 8.90
N MET A 179 -3.46 8.87 8.02
CA MET A 179 -3.84 9.16 6.64
C MET A 179 -3.27 8.11 5.68
N SER A 180 -4.09 7.74 4.69
CA SER A 180 -3.71 6.81 3.62
C SER A 180 -4.28 7.31 2.30
N LEU A 181 -3.42 7.65 1.34
CA LEU A 181 -3.79 8.29 0.07
C LEU A 181 -3.14 7.60 -1.11
N ASN A 182 -3.90 7.33 -2.15
CA ASN A 182 -3.32 7.03 -3.46
C ASN A 182 -2.76 8.31 -4.07
N ILE A 183 -1.73 8.19 -4.90
CA ILE A 183 -1.08 9.35 -5.53
C ILE A 183 -2.08 10.17 -6.33
N ASP A 184 -2.94 9.50 -7.11
CA ASP A 184 -4.00 10.13 -7.92
C ASP A 184 -5.12 10.77 -7.08
N GLY A 185 -5.21 10.44 -5.79
CA GLY A 185 -6.18 10.98 -4.85
C GLY A 185 -5.71 12.19 -4.04
N ILE A 186 -4.43 12.56 -4.10
CA ILE A 186 -3.86 13.62 -3.22
C ILE A 186 -4.53 14.97 -3.51
N GLY A 187 -4.70 15.36 -4.78
CA GLY A 187 -5.33 16.62 -5.15
C GLY A 187 -6.78 16.72 -4.67
N SER A 188 -7.55 15.64 -4.85
CA SER A 188 -8.95 15.58 -4.39
C SER A 188 -9.05 15.63 -2.87
N ALA A 189 -8.14 14.98 -2.15
CA ALA A 189 -8.09 15.02 -0.69
C ALA A 189 -7.72 16.42 -0.19
N ALA A 190 -6.72 17.06 -0.79
CA ALA A 190 -6.35 18.42 -0.45
C ALA A 190 -7.54 19.40 -0.65
N ALA A 191 -8.19 19.35 -1.81
CA ALA A 191 -9.37 20.19 -2.09
C ALA A 191 -10.50 19.94 -1.08
N TYR A 192 -10.78 18.67 -0.73
CA TYR A 192 -11.79 18.33 0.25
C TYR A 192 -11.47 18.94 1.63
N HIS A 193 -10.24 18.79 2.13
CA HIS A 193 -9.84 19.30 3.43
C HIS A 193 -9.74 20.83 3.46
N MET A 194 -9.38 21.47 2.34
CA MET A 194 -9.47 22.95 2.21
C MET A 194 -10.90 23.45 2.40
N ILE A 195 -11.87 22.79 1.76
CA ILE A 195 -13.30 23.18 1.88
C ILE A 195 -13.85 22.90 3.29
N LYS A 196 -13.41 21.80 3.92
CA LYS A 196 -13.88 21.37 5.24
C LYS A 196 -13.13 22.00 6.41
N GLY A 197 -12.06 22.77 6.16
CA GLY A 197 -11.24 23.36 7.21
C GLY A 197 -10.37 22.34 7.96
N GLY A 198 -9.99 21.24 7.30
CA GLY A 198 -9.14 20.19 7.85
C GLY A 198 -7.66 20.58 7.83
N VAL A 199 -7.25 21.49 8.73
CA VAL A 199 -5.86 22.03 8.77
C VAL A 199 -4.84 20.93 9.04
N ALA A 200 -5.09 20.03 9.98
CA ALA A 200 -4.17 18.95 10.32
C ALA A 200 -3.94 17.98 9.16
N GLU A 201 -4.99 17.65 8.41
CA GLU A 201 -4.90 16.80 7.24
C GLU A 201 -4.16 17.48 6.09
N LEU A 202 -4.36 18.79 5.90
CA LEU A 202 -3.61 19.58 4.92
C LEU A 202 -2.12 19.65 5.27
N GLU A 203 -1.76 19.77 6.53
CA GLU A 203 -0.38 19.71 6.99
C GLU A 203 0.24 18.36 6.65
N LEU A 204 -0.45 17.23 6.90
CA LEU A 204 0.03 15.91 6.54
C LEU A 204 0.22 15.74 5.03
N ILE A 205 -0.70 16.25 4.22
CA ILE A 205 -0.58 16.23 2.75
C ILE A 205 0.62 17.08 2.32
N THR A 206 0.80 18.25 2.90
CA THR A 206 1.94 19.15 2.62
C THR A 206 3.25 18.49 2.99
N ASP A 207 3.33 17.81 4.12
CA ASP A 207 4.53 17.07 4.54
C ASP A 207 4.87 15.96 3.54
N LEU A 208 3.88 15.19 3.06
CA LEU A 208 4.09 14.15 2.04
C LEU A 208 4.67 14.72 0.73
N ILE A 209 4.14 15.86 0.27
CA ILE A 209 4.58 16.52 -0.96
C ILE A 209 6.00 17.12 -0.75
N THR A 210 6.23 17.75 0.41
CA THR A 210 7.52 18.39 0.73
C THR A 210 8.65 17.38 0.89
N ALA A 211 8.33 16.19 1.42
CA ALA A 211 9.27 15.07 1.53
C ALA A 211 9.44 14.29 0.21
N ASP A 212 8.82 14.75 -0.87
CA ASP A 212 8.87 14.11 -2.19
C ASP A 212 8.43 12.64 -2.19
N MET A 213 7.49 12.30 -1.31
CA MET A 213 7.02 10.93 -1.14
C MET A 213 6.30 10.35 -2.37
N PRO A 214 5.52 11.14 -3.15
CA PRO A 214 4.90 10.63 -4.37
C PRO A 214 5.93 10.16 -5.41
N ASN A 215 6.98 10.94 -5.68
CA ASN A 215 8.05 10.56 -6.59
C ASN A 215 8.85 9.37 -6.07
N PHE A 216 9.10 9.34 -4.75
CA PHE A 216 9.78 8.22 -4.14
C PHE A 216 8.98 6.91 -4.34
N LEU A 217 7.68 6.91 -4.06
CA LEU A 217 6.84 5.73 -4.30
C LEU A 217 6.80 5.34 -5.79
N ALA A 218 6.70 6.32 -6.69
CA ALA A 218 6.73 6.05 -8.12
C ALA A 218 8.05 5.43 -8.59
N SER A 219 9.17 5.79 -7.97
CA SER A 219 10.49 5.22 -8.29
C SER A 219 10.67 3.76 -7.85
N LEU A 220 9.87 3.29 -6.89
CA LEU A 220 9.87 1.90 -6.43
C LEU A 220 9.05 0.98 -7.32
N SER A 221 8.13 1.52 -8.09
CA SER A 221 7.33 0.78 -9.04
C SER A 221 8.02 0.78 -10.42
N ASP A 222 7.89 -0.32 -11.18
CA ASP A 222 8.51 -0.46 -12.50
C ASP A 222 8.21 0.75 -13.40
N ALA A 223 9.24 1.51 -13.75
CA ALA A 223 9.15 2.78 -14.48
C ALA A 223 8.44 2.65 -15.85
N SER A 224 8.36 1.44 -16.41
CA SER A 224 7.69 1.19 -17.68
C SER A 224 6.16 1.22 -17.61
N LYS A 225 5.58 1.02 -16.42
CA LYS A 225 4.13 0.92 -16.20
C LYS A 225 3.49 2.24 -15.72
N ASN A 226 4.30 3.23 -15.35
CA ASN A 226 3.83 4.41 -14.59
C ASN A 226 3.91 5.74 -15.32
N LYS A 227 3.85 5.75 -16.64
CA LYS A 227 3.84 7.01 -17.40
C LYS A 227 2.72 7.97 -16.94
N GLY A 228 1.53 7.46 -16.70
CA GLY A 228 0.40 8.26 -16.19
C GLY A 228 0.62 8.76 -14.75
N MET A 229 1.33 7.99 -13.91
CA MET A 229 1.65 8.42 -12.54
C MET A 229 2.74 9.50 -12.54
N ALA A 230 3.76 9.38 -13.40
CA ALA A 230 4.77 10.41 -13.59
C ALA A 230 4.17 11.74 -14.04
N ASP A 231 3.22 11.70 -14.98
CA ASP A 231 2.51 12.88 -15.47
C ASP A 231 1.68 13.55 -14.35
N THR A 232 1.02 12.75 -13.50
CA THR A 232 0.27 13.26 -12.33
C THR A 232 1.20 13.92 -11.31
N ILE A 233 2.34 13.30 -11.02
CA ILE A 233 3.34 13.85 -10.09
C ILE A 233 3.91 15.16 -10.64
N TRP A 234 4.18 15.22 -11.93
CA TRP A 234 4.69 16.43 -12.56
C TRP A 234 3.69 17.58 -12.51
N ALA A 235 2.40 17.29 -12.74
CA ALA A 235 1.32 18.27 -12.58
C ALA A 235 1.24 18.81 -11.15
N MET A 236 1.35 17.94 -10.14
CA MET A 236 1.33 18.32 -8.72
C MET A 236 2.54 19.18 -8.33
N GLN A 237 3.74 18.87 -8.83
CA GLN A 237 4.93 19.68 -8.58
C GLN A 237 4.81 21.08 -9.19
N ARG A 238 4.21 21.17 -10.37
CA ARG A 238 3.93 22.45 -11.03
C ARG A 238 2.95 23.29 -10.23
N GLU A 239 1.86 22.71 -9.74
CA GLU A 239 0.89 23.41 -8.90
C GLU A 239 1.49 23.86 -7.57
N ARG A 240 2.34 23.03 -6.97
CA ARG A 240 3.12 23.42 -5.77
C ARG A 240 3.97 24.66 -6.01
N ALA A 241 4.66 24.72 -7.15
CA ALA A 241 5.48 25.90 -7.49
C ALA A 241 4.59 27.16 -7.65
N ILE A 242 3.40 27.03 -8.20
CA ILE A 242 2.43 28.13 -8.34
C ILE A 242 1.91 28.59 -6.97
N LEU A 243 1.59 27.67 -6.06
CA LEU A 243 1.11 28.01 -4.71
C LEU A 243 2.22 28.67 -3.88
N ALA A 244 3.47 28.22 -4.00
CA ALA A 244 4.60 28.80 -3.28
C ALA A 244 4.99 30.21 -3.76
N VAL A 245 4.59 30.63 -4.96
CA VAL A 245 4.83 31.97 -5.49
C VAL A 245 3.72 32.95 -5.05
N ASN A 246 2.54 32.45 -4.64
CA ASN A 246 1.39 33.25 -4.26
C ASN A 246 1.19 33.37 -2.74
N THR A 247 2.10 32.87 -1.94
CA THR A 247 2.19 33.05 -0.47
C THR A 247 3.35 33.97 -0.11
#